data_49e20eef92f15a9a268152564101715b
#
_entry.id   49e20eef92f15a9a268152564101715b
#
_cell.length_a   1.000
_cell.length_b   1.000
_cell.length_c   1.000
_cell.angle_alpha   90.00
_cell.angle_beta   90.00
_cell.angle_gamma   90.00
#
_symmetry.space_group_name_H-M   'P 1'
#
loop_
_entity.id
_entity.type
_entity.pdbx_description
1 polymer ?
#
loop_
_entity_poly.entity_id
_entity_poly.type
_entity_poly.pdbx_seq_one_letter_code
_entity_poly.pdbx_strand_id
1 'polypeptide(L)'
;MKLRLSIFTLLFYFNQFSFSQELCPPSFIDVFGGDQENIVSWGEPVGNIGCGDYAINELPYVNQGSNVGQQDNWPVSGSQGADVAYTLNVGQTTTFDFTLCSMVTDYDTKLEIFTSDQDCAVPVSTGNYNDDDYTNCAEYQAPYPPSGLFGVTLQPGQYYVVVDGYGGA
;
A
#
# COMPACT_ATOMS: atom_id res chain seq x y z
N MET A 1 24.94 68.28 4.71
CA MET A 1 24.05 67.28 4.05
C MET A 1 24.36 65.94 4.69
N LYS A 2 23.52 65.48 5.61
CA LYS A 2 23.71 64.18 6.32
C LYS A 2 22.85 63.10 5.65
N LEU A 3 23.51 62.11 5.03
CA LEU A 3 22.89 60.97 4.39
C LEU A 3 22.46 59.99 5.49
N ARG A 4 21.15 59.72 5.62
CA ARG A 4 20.63 58.67 6.51
C ARG A 4 20.50 57.40 5.68
N LEU A 5 21.28 56.38 6.04
CA LEU A 5 21.18 55.01 5.51
C LEU A 5 20.11 54.28 6.30
N SER A 6 18.96 54.00 5.67
CA SER A 6 17.93 53.14 6.24
C SER A 6 18.27 51.69 5.90
N ILE A 7 18.58 50.92 6.93
CA ILE A 7 18.75 49.45 6.81
C ILE A 7 17.35 48.82 6.90
N PHE A 8 16.87 48.29 5.78
CA PHE A 8 15.68 47.43 5.76
C PHE A 8 16.10 46.02 6.20
N THR A 9 15.70 45.64 7.41
CA THR A 9 15.85 44.26 7.89
C THR A 9 14.69 43.46 7.31
N LEU A 10 14.97 42.61 6.33
CA LEU A 10 14.00 41.65 5.77
C LEU A 10 13.94 40.44 6.70
N LEU A 11 12.90 40.34 7.50
CA LEU A 11 12.62 39.18 8.32
C LEU A 11 12.04 38.06 7.44
N PHE A 12 12.85 37.06 7.13
CA PHE A 12 12.35 35.80 6.56
C PHE A 12 11.73 35.00 7.66
N TYR A 13 10.41 34.90 7.63
CA TYR A 13 9.67 33.88 8.40
C TYR A 13 9.86 32.53 7.70
N PHE A 14 10.76 31.71 8.20
CA PHE A 14 10.75 30.29 7.88
C PHE A 14 9.59 29.63 8.63
N ASN A 15 8.52 29.33 7.92
CA ASN A 15 7.54 28.36 8.40
C ASN A 15 8.24 27.00 8.43
N GLN A 16 8.67 26.58 9.61
CA GLN A 16 9.07 25.21 9.86
C GLN A 16 7.78 24.36 9.86
N PHE A 17 7.50 23.73 8.73
CA PHE A 17 6.57 22.62 8.74
C PHE A 17 7.25 21.46 9.48
N SER A 18 6.95 21.31 10.76
CA SER A 18 7.24 20.09 11.47
C SER A 18 6.30 19.03 10.91
N PHE A 19 6.80 18.19 10.02
CA PHE A 19 6.18 16.90 9.79
C PHE A 19 6.46 16.09 11.06
N SER A 20 5.45 15.87 11.87
CA SER A 20 5.51 14.80 12.86
C SER A 20 5.49 13.51 12.07
N GLN A 21 6.65 12.92 11.86
CA GLN A 21 6.73 11.55 11.41
C GLN A 21 6.17 10.71 12.56
N GLU A 22 4.96 10.19 12.43
CA GLU A 22 4.47 9.17 13.34
C GLU A 22 5.43 7.99 13.21
N LEU A 23 6.24 7.82 14.26
CA LEU A 23 7.11 6.66 14.38
C LEU A 23 6.19 5.45 14.61
N CYS A 24 6.14 4.57 13.62
CA CYS A 24 5.46 3.29 13.78
C CYS A 24 6.08 2.56 14.97
N PRO A 25 5.26 2.03 15.89
CA PRO A 25 5.78 1.23 16.99
C PRO A 25 6.48 -0.01 16.42
N PRO A 26 7.51 -0.53 17.14
CA PRO A 26 8.13 -1.79 16.74
C PRO A 26 7.10 -2.93 16.75
N SER A 27 7.24 -3.88 15.82
CA SER A 27 6.34 -5.03 15.68
C SER A 27 6.29 -5.92 16.95
N PHE A 28 7.39 -5.94 17.71
CA PHE A 28 7.46 -6.57 19.03
C PHE A 28 8.57 -5.92 19.85
N ILE A 29 8.50 -6.08 21.17
CA ILE A 29 9.55 -5.76 22.12
C ILE A 29 9.69 -6.94 23.07
N ASP A 30 10.86 -7.57 23.06
CA ASP A 30 11.23 -8.62 24.03
C ASP A 30 12.33 -8.13 24.94
N VAL A 31 12.18 -8.38 26.24
CA VAL A 31 13.16 -8.02 27.26
C VAL A 31 13.61 -9.30 27.98
N PHE A 32 14.87 -9.64 27.82
CA PHE A 32 15.49 -10.76 28.53
C PHE A 32 16.39 -10.23 29.65
N GLY A 33 16.10 -10.61 30.88
CA GLY A 33 16.97 -10.32 32.00
C GLY A 33 18.10 -11.35 32.08
N GLY A 34 19.37 -10.87 32.13
CA GLY A 34 20.56 -11.69 32.35
C GLY A 34 21.31 -11.22 33.59
N ASP A 35 22.34 -11.97 34.00
CA ASP A 35 23.25 -11.58 35.09
C ASP A 35 24.05 -10.33 34.69
N GLN A 36 23.62 -9.15 35.12
CA GLN A 36 24.25 -7.83 34.95
C GLN A 36 23.92 -7.12 33.63
N GLU A 37 23.09 -7.67 32.75
CA GLU A 37 22.63 -6.97 31.55
C GLU A 37 21.16 -7.29 31.25
N ASN A 38 20.47 -6.33 30.65
CA ASN A 38 19.16 -6.55 30.05
C ASN A 38 19.31 -6.45 28.55
N ILE A 39 18.97 -7.52 27.86
CA ILE A 39 18.92 -7.51 26.38
C ILE A 39 17.51 -7.10 26.00
N VAL A 40 17.41 -5.98 25.26
CA VAL A 40 16.16 -5.54 24.65
C VAL A 40 16.30 -5.77 23.17
N SER A 41 15.45 -6.62 22.62
CA SER A 41 15.31 -6.80 21.17
C SER A 41 13.95 -6.29 20.72
N TRP A 42 13.92 -5.71 19.53
CA TRP A 42 12.68 -5.22 18.90
C TRP A 42 12.68 -5.63 17.44
N GLY A 43 11.48 -5.88 16.91
CA GLY A 43 11.27 -6.02 15.47
C GLY A 43 11.38 -4.69 14.76
N GLU A 44 11.78 -4.71 13.51
CA GLU A 44 11.72 -3.52 12.68
C GLU A 44 10.30 -2.95 12.72
N PRO A 45 10.15 -1.61 12.79
CA PRO A 45 8.85 -0.99 12.65
C PRO A 45 8.29 -1.41 11.29
N VAL A 46 7.33 -2.29 11.30
CA VAL A 46 6.48 -2.46 10.11
C VAL A 46 5.74 -1.14 9.99
N GLY A 47 5.96 -0.42 8.89
CA GLY A 47 5.14 0.74 8.56
C GLY A 47 3.69 0.33 8.79
N ASN A 48 2.85 1.26 9.25
CA ASN A 48 1.45 0.93 9.53
C ASN A 48 0.85 0.26 8.28
N ILE A 49 0.90 -1.07 8.25
CA ILE A 49 0.33 -1.87 7.17
C ILE A 49 -1.19 -1.90 7.28
N GLY A 50 -1.73 -1.30 8.38
CA GLY A 50 -3.17 -1.37 8.63
C GLY A 50 -3.61 -2.82 8.64
N CYS A 51 -4.50 -3.16 7.75
CA CYS A 51 -5.03 -4.50 7.57
C CYS A 51 -4.50 -5.20 6.30
N GLY A 52 -3.47 -4.66 5.66
CA GLY A 52 -2.82 -5.33 4.54
C GLY A 52 -1.92 -6.46 5.04
N ASP A 53 -1.79 -7.50 4.26
CA ASP A 53 -0.87 -8.62 4.54
C ASP A 53 0.58 -8.22 4.28
N TYR A 54 0.76 -7.29 3.34
CA TYR A 54 2.07 -6.77 2.92
C TYR A 54 2.05 -5.25 2.79
N ALA A 55 3.24 -4.63 2.80
CA ALA A 55 3.39 -3.19 2.56
C ALA A 55 4.19 -2.93 1.28
N ILE A 56 3.71 -1.99 0.48
CA ILE A 56 4.44 -1.44 -0.67
C ILE A 56 5.26 -0.26 -0.16
N ASN A 57 6.55 -0.49 0.14
CA ASN A 57 7.43 0.50 0.75
C ASN A 57 8.30 1.25 -0.27
N GLU A 58 8.44 0.71 -1.48
CA GLU A 58 9.24 1.31 -2.56
C GLU A 58 8.61 1.02 -3.91
N LEU A 59 8.93 1.83 -4.91
CA LEU A 59 8.46 1.67 -6.29
C LEU A 59 9.67 1.66 -7.26
N PRO A 60 9.66 0.84 -8.30
CA PRO A 60 8.63 -0.15 -8.61
C PRO A 60 8.63 -1.30 -7.59
N TYR A 61 7.44 -1.78 -7.24
CA TYR A 61 7.24 -2.92 -6.35
C TYR A 61 6.93 -4.16 -7.18
N VAL A 62 7.64 -5.24 -6.89
CA VAL A 62 7.40 -6.55 -7.51
C VAL A 62 7.39 -7.60 -6.42
N ASN A 63 6.31 -8.36 -6.35
CA ASN A 63 6.18 -9.48 -5.43
C ASN A 63 5.59 -10.69 -6.16
N GLN A 64 6.00 -11.88 -5.74
CA GLN A 64 5.37 -13.14 -6.13
C GLN A 64 4.72 -13.72 -4.88
N GLY A 65 3.40 -13.81 -4.89
CA GLY A 65 2.59 -14.25 -3.76
C GLY A 65 1.64 -15.38 -4.16
N SER A 66 0.87 -15.84 -3.19
CA SER A 66 -0.20 -16.82 -3.35
C SER A 66 -1.34 -16.47 -2.40
N ASN A 67 -2.58 -16.61 -2.85
CA ASN A 67 -3.78 -16.51 -2.01
C ASN A 67 -4.16 -17.84 -1.37
N VAL A 68 -3.48 -18.94 -1.71
CA VAL A 68 -3.74 -20.26 -1.17
C VAL A 68 -3.59 -20.30 0.36
N GLY A 69 -4.66 -20.61 1.06
CA GLY A 69 -4.70 -20.67 2.53
C GLY A 69 -4.95 -19.33 3.20
N GLN A 70 -5.13 -18.26 2.46
CA GLN A 70 -5.61 -16.97 2.96
C GLN A 70 -7.12 -17.01 3.23
N GLN A 71 -7.66 -15.94 3.77
CA GLN A 71 -9.09 -15.80 4.06
C GLN A 71 -9.74 -14.85 3.05
N ASP A 72 -11.05 -14.92 2.92
CA ASP A 72 -11.88 -13.96 2.18
C ASP A 72 -12.24 -12.81 3.16
N ASN A 73 -11.40 -11.77 3.18
CA ASN A 73 -11.52 -10.65 4.11
C ASN A 73 -11.97 -9.36 3.44
N TRP A 74 -11.78 -9.25 2.12
CA TRP A 74 -12.07 -8.05 1.36
C TRP A 74 -13.29 -8.25 0.44
N PRO A 75 -14.21 -7.28 0.37
CA PRO A 75 -15.42 -7.41 -0.44
C PRO A 75 -15.13 -7.13 -1.93
N VAL A 76 -14.19 -7.86 -2.51
CA VAL A 76 -13.85 -7.72 -3.93
C VAL A 76 -15.06 -8.05 -4.80
N SER A 77 -15.33 -7.21 -5.78
CA SER A 77 -16.55 -7.29 -6.59
C SER A 77 -16.72 -8.63 -7.28
N GLY A 78 -17.80 -9.33 -6.91
CA GLY A 78 -18.17 -10.64 -7.51
C GLY A 78 -17.21 -11.77 -7.18
N SER A 79 -16.42 -11.65 -6.10
CA SER A 79 -15.57 -12.72 -5.58
C SER A 79 -16.07 -13.27 -4.24
N GLN A 80 -15.66 -14.49 -3.95
CA GLN A 80 -15.75 -15.19 -2.67
C GLN A 80 -14.48 -16.03 -2.48
N GLY A 81 -13.39 -15.61 -3.12
CA GLY A 81 -12.09 -16.25 -3.06
C GLY A 81 -11.26 -15.79 -1.88
N ALA A 82 -10.16 -16.48 -1.66
CA ALA A 82 -9.15 -16.01 -0.73
C ALA A 82 -8.43 -14.79 -1.32
N ASP A 83 -8.19 -13.77 -0.51
CA ASP A 83 -7.59 -12.53 -0.95
C ASP A 83 -6.24 -12.24 -0.28
N VAL A 84 -5.45 -11.38 -0.90
CA VAL A 84 -4.19 -10.83 -0.38
C VAL A 84 -4.20 -9.33 -0.56
N ALA A 85 -4.01 -8.60 0.52
CA ALA A 85 -4.05 -7.15 0.52
C ALA A 85 -2.65 -6.53 0.69
N TYR A 86 -2.33 -5.57 -0.15
CA TYR A 86 -1.09 -4.79 -0.11
C TYR A 86 -1.39 -3.35 0.31
N THR A 87 -0.82 -2.90 1.41
CA THR A 87 -0.96 -1.50 1.86
C THR A 87 -0.05 -0.60 1.04
N LEU A 88 -0.64 0.44 0.45
CA LEU A 88 0.04 1.49 -0.30
C LEU A 88 -0.21 2.85 0.36
N ASN A 89 0.86 3.52 0.80
CA ASN A 89 0.79 4.87 1.34
C ASN A 89 1.19 5.89 0.26
N VAL A 90 0.26 6.73 -0.16
CA VAL A 90 0.44 7.76 -1.18
C VAL A 90 0.65 9.11 -0.51
N GLY A 91 1.86 9.67 -0.60
CA GLY A 91 2.22 10.95 0.02
C GLY A 91 1.83 12.18 -0.80
N GLN A 92 1.69 12.02 -2.11
CA GLN A 92 1.27 13.07 -3.05
C GLN A 92 0.49 12.45 -4.19
N THR A 93 -0.36 13.23 -4.87
CA THR A 93 -1.12 12.75 -6.03
C THR A 93 -0.19 12.10 -7.04
N THR A 94 -0.39 10.82 -7.30
CA THR A 94 0.48 9.99 -8.14
C THR A 94 -0.35 9.06 -9.02
N THR A 95 0.12 8.82 -10.22
CA THR A 95 -0.49 7.84 -11.15
C THR A 95 0.31 6.54 -11.11
N PHE A 96 -0.40 5.44 -10.99
CA PHE A 96 0.14 4.09 -10.84
C PHE A 96 -0.39 3.16 -11.93
N ASP A 97 0.42 2.16 -12.24
CA ASP A 97 0.00 0.95 -12.93
C ASP A 97 0.13 -0.22 -11.96
N PHE A 98 -0.95 -0.99 -11.83
CA PHE A 98 -1.00 -2.22 -11.04
C PHE A 98 -1.28 -3.36 -11.99
N THR A 99 -0.43 -4.39 -11.99
CA THR A 99 -0.59 -5.48 -12.95
C THR A 99 -0.23 -6.84 -12.36
N LEU A 100 -1.03 -7.82 -12.67
CA LEU A 100 -0.80 -9.24 -12.39
C LEU A 100 -0.41 -9.98 -13.68
N CYS A 101 -0.21 -9.26 -14.81
CA CYS A 101 0.20 -9.80 -16.11
C CYS A 101 1.57 -10.46 -15.99
N SER A 102 1.61 -11.75 -15.81
CA SER A 102 2.83 -12.52 -15.66
C SER A 102 2.62 -13.95 -16.14
N MET A 103 3.69 -14.54 -16.71
CA MET A 103 3.73 -15.95 -17.11
C MET A 103 3.60 -16.93 -15.93
N VAL A 104 3.81 -16.43 -14.70
CA VAL A 104 3.68 -17.23 -13.47
C VAL A 104 2.34 -17.03 -12.75
N THR A 105 1.49 -16.16 -13.24
CA THR A 105 0.11 -16.06 -12.76
C THR A 105 -0.66 -17.24 -13.32
N ASP A 106 -1.14 -18.12 -12.46
CA ASP A 106 -1.68 -19.43 -12.81
C ASP A 106 -3.17 -19.65 -12.46
N TYR A 107 -3.83 -18.57 -12.04
CA TYR A 107 -5.27 -18.57 -11.74
C TYR A 107 -5.95 -17.32 -12.28
N ASP A 108 -7.27 -17.38 -12.37
CA ASP A 108 -8.16 -16.28 -12.78
C ASP A 108 -8.22 -15.24 -11.66
N THR A 109 -7.55 -14.10 -11.87
CA THR A 109 -7.31 -13.09 -10.84
C THR A 109 -8.32 -11.96 -10.89
N LYS A 110 -8.56 -11.35 -9.74
CA LYS A 110 -9.26 -10.05 -9.59
C LYS A 110 -8.37 -9.06 -8.87
N LEU A 111 -8.48 -7.80 -9.25
CA LEU A 111 -7.71 -6.72 -8.68
C LEU A 111 -8.63 -5.54 -8.38
N GLU A 112 -8.66 -5.10 -7.12
CA GLU A 112 -9.46 -3.95 -6.70
C GLU A 112 -8.70 -3.09 -5.69
N ILE A 113 -8.94 -1.76 -5.73
CA ILE A 113 -8.31 -0.81 -4.81
C ILE A 113 -9.36 -0.27 -3.85
N PHE A 114 -9.05 -0.40 -2.55
CA PHE A 114 -9.89 0.06 -1.46
C PHE A 114 -9.24 1.17 -0.65
N THR A 115 -10.07 1.93 0.05
CA THR A 115 -9.73 2.65 1.27
C THR A 115 -10.41 1.97 2.45
N SER A 116 -9.90 2.16 3.67
CA SER A 116 -10.56 1.65 4.86
C SER A 116 -10.20 2.51 6.08
N ASP A 117 -10.93 2.29 7.17
CA ASP A 117 -10.51 2.74 8.49
C ASP A 117 -9.29 1.92 8.99
N GLN A 118 -8.74 2.32 10.12
CA GLN A 118 -7.52 1.69 10.66
C GLN A 118 -7.72 0.22 11.03
N ASP A 119 -8.95 -0.19 11.31
CA ASP A 119 -9.28 -1.55 11.73
C ASP A 119 -9.80 -2.41 10.56
N CYS A 120 -9.85 -1.86 9.35
CA CYS A 120 -10.46 -2.47 8.15
C CYS A 120 -11.89 -2.97 8.32
N ALA A 121 -12.60 -2.43 9.29
CA ALA A 121 -13.97 -2.81 9.54
C ALA A 121 -14.92 -2.32 8.45
N VAL A 122 -14.52 -1.30 7.70
CA VAL A 122 -15.34 -0.67 6.66
C VAL A 122 -14.53 -0.43 5.38
N PRO A 123 -14.19 -1.49 4.62
CA PRO A 123 -13.56 -1.33 3.31
C PRO A 123 -14.49 -0.59 2.35
N VAL A 124 -13.95 0.40 1.65
CA VAL A 124 -14.68 1.19 0.65
C VAL A 124 -13.94 1.10 -0.68
N SER A 125 -14.59 0.52 -1.69
CA SER A 125 -14.03 0.48 -3.04
C SER A 125 -13.78 1.89 -3.58
N THR A 126 -12.64 2.09 -4.20
CA THR A 126 -12.34 3.33 -4.94
C THR A 126 -12.99 3.35 -6.32
N GLY A 127 -13.58 2.24 -6.75
CA GLY A 127 -14.10 2.02 -8.10
C GLY A 127 -13.02 1.61 -9.11
N ASN A 128 -11.77 1.49 -8.69
CA ASN A 128 -10.70 0.93 -9.51
C ASN A 128 -10.71 -0.59 -9.33
N TYR A 129 -11.28 -1.28 -10.29
CA TYR A 129 -11.49 -2.72 -10.33
C TYR A 129 -11.22 -3.27 -11.72
N ASN A 130 -10.62 -4.43 -11.79
CA ASN A 130 -10.47 -5.20 -13.01
C ASN A 130 -10.53 -6.69 -12.69
N ASP A 131 -11.19 -7.47 -13.56
CA ASP A 131 -11.26 -8.93 -13.51
C ASP A 131 -10.29 -9.50 -14.54
N ASP A 132 -10.58 -9.28 -15.83
CA ASP A 132 -9.77 -9.73 -16.96
C ASP A 132 -9.23 -8.53 -17.75
N ASP A 133 -7.92 -8.42 -17.92
CA ASP A 133 -7.34 -7.41 -18.81
C ASP A 133 -7.02 -7.97 -20.20
N TYR A 134 -8.01 -8.02 -21.06
CA TYR A 134 -7.85 -8.45 -22.44
C TYR A 134 -7.02 -7.50 -23.31
N THR A 135 -6.69 -6.33 -22.82
CA THR A 135 -5.91 -5.34 -23.57
C THR A 135 -4.41 -5.48 -23.34
N ASN A 136 -4.01 -5.59 -22.07
CA ASN A 136 -2.60 -5.55 -21.70
C ASN A 136 -2.07 -6.93 -21.28
N CYS A 137 -2.96 -7.83 -20.83
CA CYS A 137 -2.58 -9.14 -20.30
C CYS A 137 -3.01 -10.34 -21.17
N ALA A 138 -3.61 -10.11 -22.34
CA ALA A 138 -4.22 -11.17 -23.18
C ALA A 138 -3.27 -12.32 -23.56
N GLU A 139 -1.95 -12.08 -23.52
CA GLU A 139 -0.93 -13.08 -23.88
C GLU A 139 -0.51 -14.00 -22.72
N TYR A 140 -0.90 -13.67 -21.49
CA TYR A 140 -0.37 -14.35 -20.31
C TYR A 140 -1.18 -15.57 -19.87
N GLN A 141 -2.50 -15.52 -20.02
CA GLN A 141 -3.37 -16.63 -19.67
C GLN A 141 -4.64 -16.63 -20.53
N ALA A 142 -4.94 -17.75 -21.16
CA ALA A 142 -6.19 -17.92 -21.89
C ALA A 142 -7.03 -19.02 -21.22
N PRO A 143 -8.37 -18.87 -21.15
CA PRO A 143 -9.18 -17.82 -21.76
C PRO A 143 -9.36 -16.57 -20.90
N TYR A 144 -8.92 -16.54 -19.64
CA TYR A 144 -9.09 -15.49 -18.66
C TYR A 144 -7.73 -14.86 -18.35
N PRO A 145 -7.40 -13.71 -18.97
CA PRO A 145 -6.11 -13.05 -18.71
C PRO A 145 -6.07 -12.46 -17.31
N PRO A 146 -4.88 -12.38 -16.70
CA PRO A 146 -4.74 -11.75 -15.39
C PRO A 146 -5.22 -10.29 -15.37
N SER A 147 -5.60 -9.84 -14.18
CA SER A 147 -6.09 -8.47 -13.97
C SER A 147 -4.99 -7.43 -14.07
N GLY A 148 -5.35 -6.24 -14.56
CA GLY A 148 -4.49 -5.06 -14.61
C GLY A 148 -5.27 -3.76 -14.49
N LEU A 149 -4.72 -2.79 -13.78
CA LEU A 149 -5.26 -1.45 -13.61
C LEU A 149 -4.17 -0.46 -14.03
N PHE A 150 -4.38 0.27 -15.12
CA PHE A 150 -3.39 1.16 -15.70
C PHE A 150 -3.82 2.62 -15.65
N GLY A 151 -2.85 3.51 -15.36
CA GLY A 151 -3.11 4.95 -15.31
C GLY A 151 -3.99 5.38 -14.12
N VAL A 152 -4.00 4.64 -13.02
CA VAL A 152 -4.81 4.95 -11.83
C VAL A 152 -4.19 6.10 -11.07
N THR A 153 -4.88 7.23 -10.99
CA THR A 153 -4.43 8.39 -10.22
C THR A 153 -5.03 8.36 -8.82
N LEU A 154 -4.17 8.23 -7.81
CA LEU A 154 -4.53 8.24 -6.41
C LEU A 154 -4.11 9.55 -5.74
N GLN A 155 -4.97 10.08 -4.86
CA GLN A 155 -4.69 11.23 -4.02
C GLN A 155 -3.86 10.81 -2.80
N PRO A 156 -3.26 11.77 -2.04
CA PRO A 156 -2.63 11.43 -0.77
C PRO A 156 -3.57 10.66 0.15
N GLY A 157 -3.09 9.53 0.68
CA GLY A 157 -3.90 8.65 1.53
C GLY A 157 -3.31 7.25 1.64
N GLN A 158 -3.95 6.41 2.45
CA GLN A 158 -3.66 5.00 2.55
C GLN A 158 -4.67 4.20 1.72
N TYR A 159 -4.16 3.29 0.94
CA TYR A 159 -4.93 2.41 0.06
C TYR A 159 -4.55 0.96 0.28
N TYR A 160 -5.47 0.08 -0.07
CA TYR A 160 -5.27 -1.36 -0.08
C TYR A 160 -5.49 -1.89 -1.48
N VAL A 161 -4.42 -2.42 -2.06
CA VAL A 161 -4.45 -3.08 -3.38
C VAL A 161 -4.71 -4.56 -3.11
N VAL A 162 -5.91 -5.02 -3.43
CA VAL A 162 -6.37 -6.36 -3.08
C VAL A 162 -6.35 -7.23 -4.33
N VAL A 163 -5.67 -8.37 -4.20
CA VAL A 163 -5.62 -9.43 -5.20
C VAL A 163 -6.47 -10.58 -4.70
N ASP A 164 -7.40 -11.04 -5.52
CA ASP A 164 -8.36 -12.08 -5.22
C ASP A 164 -8.46 -13.07 -6.41
N GLY A 165 -9.15 -14.17 -6.22
CA GLY A 165 -9.45 -15.15 -7.26
C GLY A 165 -10.92 -15.16 -7.68
N TYR A 166 -11.19 -15.34 -8.97
CA TYR A 166 -12.55 -15.49 -9.46
C TYR A 166 -13.22 -16.75 -8.89
N GLY A 167 -14.45 -16.60 -8.38
CA GLY A 167 -15.30 -17.74 -8.00
C GLY A 167 -14.78 -18.62 -6.87
N GLY A 168 -13.78 -18.16 -6.09
CA GLY A 168 -13.18 -18.91 -4.99
C GLY A 168 -11.90 -19.66 -5.38
N ALA A 169 -11.23 -19.23 -6.47
CA ALA A 169 -9.90 -19.72 -6.86
C ALA A 169 -8.82 -19.26 -5.89
#